data_eb31f5143a99065cef8b32f89885428e
#
_entry.id   eb31f5143a99065cef8b32f89885428e
#
_cell.length_a   1.000
_cell.length_b   1.000
_cell.length_c   1.000
_cell.angle_alpha   90.00
_cell.angle_beta   90.00
_cell.angle_gamma   90.00
#
_symmetry.space_group_name_H-M   'P 1'
#
loop_
_entity.id
_entity.type
_entity.pdbx_description
1 polymer ?
#
loop_
_entity_poly.entity_id
_entity_poly.type
_entity_poly.pdbx_seq_one_letter_code
_entity_poly.pdbx_strand_id
1 'polypeptide(L)'
;SPVRNQYATSPTYHIPPSSDATTYARRNTPPMFGVGLFAFIIDADILKNTDPEDMDGDGISGRANFEKGEVGRFGYKSQAASLESFNRGAIFNQMGITSDPLFYEFLELQDSGRQDKGQHKVINQSNDQLFFDNWNGWINSAHAQVAALDEPTVDDDAALDPEITNVDQRDLLVFSTYIGVPTPTPESERSLSSKQGSQTFLDIGCAGCHIPSLPSVIGALPAYTDLLLHDMGAELADGITVGFAQESEFRTQPLWGVGLHPPYLHDGRADTLREAIEWHGGEAQNSVD
;
A
#
# COMPACT_ATOMS: atom_id res chain seq x y z
N SER A 1 -30.21 -7.29 -2.37
CA SER A 1 -29.37 -7.87 -3.43
C SER A 1 -28.33 -6.84 -3.83
N PRO A 2 -27.04 -7.11 -3.73
CA PRO A 2 -26.03 -6.17 -4.15
C PRO A 2 -26.24 -5.87 -5.65
N VAL A 3 -26.32 -4.59 -5.97
CA VAL A 3 -26.39 -4.11 -7.35
C VAL A 3 -25.08 -4.52 -8.03
N ARG A 4 -25.16 -5.38 -9.01
CA ARG A 4 -23.98 -5.75 -9.80
C ARG A 4 -23.41 -4.49 -10.44
N ASN A 5 -22.13 -4.25 -10.21
CA ASN A 5 -21.40 -3.24 -10.94
C ASN A 5 -21.54 -3.49 -12.45
N GLN A 6 -22.27 -2.62 -13.15
CA GLN A 6 -22.53 -2.74 -14.60
C GLN A 6 -21.40 -2.15 -15.45
N TYR A 7 -20.37 -1.56 -14.82
CA TYR A 7 -19.26 -0.94 -15.53
C TYR A 7 -18.15 -1.91 -15.99
N ALA A 8 -18.30 -3.19 -15.74
CA ALA A 8 -17.48 -4.19 -16.39
C ALA A 8 -17.88 -4.32 -17.89
N THR A 9 -17.81 -3.23 -18.64
CA THR A 9 -18.05 -3.20 -20.09
C THR A 9 -16.83 -3.59 -20.91
N SER A 10 -15.69 -3.79 -20.27
CA SER A 10 -14.59 -4.54 -20.87
C SER A 10 -14.91 -6.02 -20.76
N PRO A 11 -14.70 -6.83 -21.82
CA PRO A 11 -14.66 -8.26 -21.65
C PRO A 11 -13.47 -8.53 -20.70
N THR A 12 -13.75 -8.52 -19.42
CA THR A 12 -12.81 -8.93 -18.42
C THR A 12 -12.50 -10.37 -18.74
N TYR A 13 -11.27 -10.62 -19.16
CA TYR A 13 -10.71 -11.94 -19.19
C TYR A 13 -10.71 -12.42 -17.72
N HIS A 14 -11.80 -13.04 -17.32
CA HIS A 14 -11.83 -13.78 -16.09
C HIS A 14 -11.11 -15.09 -16.40
N ILE A 15 -9.85 -15.13 -16.04
CA ILE A 15 -9.20 -16.42 -15.90
C ILE A 15 -10.00 -17.14 -14.81
N PRO A 16 -10.68 -18.25 -15.13
CA PRO A 16 -11.41 -18.99 -14.12
C PRO A 16 -10.39 -19.44 -13.07
N PRO A 17 -10.75 -19.44 -11.78
CA PRO A 17 -9.84 -19.95 -10.75
C PRO A 17 -9.43 -21.38 -11.11
N SER A 18 -8.20 -21.74 -10.76
CA SER A 18 -7.71 -23.12 -10.91
C SER A 18 -8.71 -24.08 -10.27
N SER A 19 -8.88 -25.26 -10.89
CA SER A 19 -9.71 -26.34 -10.30
C SER A 19 -9.27 -26.76 -8.90
N ASP A 20 -8.01 -26.45 -8.55
CA ASP A 20 -7.40 -26.79 -7.27
C ASP A 20 -7.52 -25.64 -6.24
N ALA A 21 -8.04 -24.48 -6.66
CA ALA A 21 -8.29 -23.37 -5.76
C ALA A 21 -9.40 -23.71 -4.76
N THR A 22 -9.08 -23.62 -3.48
CA THR A 22 -10.04 -23.86 -2.38
C THR A 22 -10.85 -22.61 -2.05
N THR A 23 -10.29 -21.42 -2.36
CA THR A 23 -10.97 -20.14 -2.22
C THR A 23 -10.43 -19.15 -3.25
N TYR A 24 -11.18 -18.11 -3.53
CA TYR A 24 -10.75 -17.00 -4.38
C TYR A 24 -11.43 -15.70 -3.94
N ALA A 25 -10.75 -14.59 -4.16
CA ALA A 25 -11.33 -13.28 -3.92
C ALA A 25 -11.13 -12.37 -5.14
N ARG A 26 -12.13 -11.51 -5.38
CA ARG A 26 -11.97 -10.42 -6.34
C ARG A 26 -11.15 -9.31 -5.68
N ARG A 27 -10.21 -8.75 -6.42
CA ARG A 27 -9.45 -7.57 -6.02
C ARG A 27 -9.64 -6.45 -7.02
N ASN A 28 -9.93 -5.26 -6.52
CA ASN A 28 -9.84 -4.03 -7.28
C ASN A 28 -8.38 -3.55 -7.22
N THR A 29 -7.85 -3.03 -8.31
CA THR A 29 -6.48 -2.52 -8.32
C THR A 29 -6.41 -1.21 -7.52
N PRO A 30 -5.61 -1.13 -6.44
CA PRO A 30 -5.46 0.11 -5.69
C PRO A 30 -4.68 1.15 -6.52
N PRO A 31 -4.94 2.45 -6.29
CA PRO A 31 -4.13 3.50 -6.90
C PRO A 31 -2.66 3.39 -6.51
N MET A 32 -1.75 3.64 -7.46
CA MET A 32 -0.30 3.58 -7.23
C MET A 32 0.30 4.90 -6.77
N PHE A 33 -0.40 6.03 -6.92
CA PHE A 33 0.13 7.35 -6.55
C PHE A 33 0.34 7.45 -5.03
N GLY A 34 1.51 7.94 -4.66
CA GLY A 34 1.91 8.13 -3.27
C GLY A 34 2.25 6.86 -2.50
N VAL A 35 2.03 5.66 -3.06
CA VAL A 35 2.27 4.40 -2.35
C VAL A 35 3.71 4.28 -1.84
N GLY A 36 4.69 4.72 -2.62
CA GLY A 36 6.09 4.69 -2.24
C GLY A 36 6.43 5.56 -1.02
N LEU A 37 5.60 6.54 -0.69
CA LEU A 37 5.82 7.39 0.48
C LEU A 37 5.68 6.64 1.80
N PHE A 38 4.93 5.54 1.83
CA PHE A 38 4.81 4.70 3.02
C PHE A 38 6.13 4.04 3.43
N ALA A 39 7.04 3.88 2.50
CA ALA A 39 8.38 3.41 2.76
C ALA A 39 9.17 4.35 3.70
N PHE A 40 8.81 5.62 3.79
CA PHE A 40 9.45 6.62 4.66
C PHE A 40 8.85 6.71 6.06
N ILE A 41 7.84 5.91 6.39
CA ILE A 41 7.24 5.82 7.72
C ILE A 41 7.99 4.73 8.49
N ILE A 42 8.52 5.05 9.66
CA ILE A 42 9.20 4.05 10.49
C ILE A 42 8.18 3.15 11.20
N ASP A 43 8.54 1.90 11.44
CA ASP A 43 7.66 0.90 12.07
C ASP A 43 7.09 1.38 13.39
N ALA A 44 7.91 2.04 14.23
CA ALA A 44 7.46 2.57 15.51
C ALA A 44 6.32 3.60 15.39
N ASP A 45 6.23 4.34 14.26
CA ASP A 45 5.16 5.30 14.03
C ASP A 45 3.85 4.63 13.57
N ILE A 46 3.93 3.46 12.99
CA ILE A 46 2.76 2.62 12.70
C ILE A 46 2.31 1.93 14.00
N LEU A 47 3.24 1.27 14.68
CA LEU A 47 2.96 0.44 15.86
C LEU A 47 2.39 1.22 17.04
N LYS A 48 2.69 2.52 17.18
CA LYS A 48 2.12 3.33 18.26
C LYS A 48 0.62 3.53 18.19
N ASN A 49 0.02 3.28 17.01
CA ASN A 49 -1.43 3.40 16.78
C ASN A 49 -2.15 2.05 16.92
N THR A 50 -1.42 0.97 17.25
CA THR A 50 -2.05 -0.35 17.44
C THR A 50 -2.73 -0.42 18.80
N ASP A 51 -3.94 -0.97 18.83
CA ASP A 51 -4.68 -1.31 20.05
C ASP A 51 -5.44 -2.63 19.89
N PRO A 52 -4.74 -3.78 19.68
CA PRO A 52 -5.37 -5.04 19.32
C PRO A 52 -6.37 -5.57 20.35
N GLU A 53 -6.32 -5.07 21.57
CA GLU A 53 -7.20 -5.48 22.70
C GLU A 53 -8.27 -4.43 23.00
N ASP A 54 -8.40 -3.36 22.17
CA ASP A 54 -9.32 -2.24 22.38
C ASP A 54 -9.25 -1.72 23.83
N MET A 55 -8.04 -1.34 24.26
CA MET A 55 -7.76 -1.00 25.67
C MET A 55 -8.41 0.32 26.09
N ASP A 56 -8.65 1.22 25.14
CA ASP A 56 -9.33 2.49 25.41
C ASP A 56 -10.86 2.40 25.28
N GLY A 57 -11.37 1.30 24.71
CA GLY A 57 -12.78 0.97 24.65
C GLY A 57 -13.57 1.78 23.62
N ASP A 58 -12.89 2.27 22.57
CA ASP A 58 -13.52 3.04 21.49
C ASP A 58 -14.13 2.14 20.39
N GLY A 59 -13.86 0.84 20.44
CA GLY A 59 -14.34 -0.17 19.50
C GLY A 59 -13.46 -0.34 18.26
N ILE A 60 -12.27 0.24 18.25
CA ILE A 60 -11.31 0.18 17.13
C ILE A 60 -10.03 -0.53 17.60
N SER A 61 -9.78 -1.73 17.09
CA SER A 61 -8.63 -2.52 17.56
C SER A 61 -7.30 -2.17 16.89
N GLY A 62 -7.27 -1.91 15.60
CA GLY A 62 -6.07 -1.58 14.85
C GLY A 62 -4.89 -2.54 15.04
N ARG A 63 -4.67 -3.47 14.12
CA ARG A 63 -3.61 -4.48 14.24
C ARG A 63 -2.57 -4.39 13.13
N ALA A 64 -1.28 -4.54 13.46
CA ALA A 64 -0.23 -4.65 12.46
C ALA A 64 -0.17 -6.04 11.85
N ASN A 65 0.07 -6.14 10.53
CA ASN A 65 0.54 -7.36 9.90
C ASN A 65 2.05 -7.34 9.78
N PHE A 66 2.65 -8.48 9.54
CA PHE A 66 4.12 -8.60 9.48
C PHE A 66 4.54 -9.47 8.30
N GLU A 67 5.60 -9.04 7.63
CA GLU A 67 6.36 -9.83 6.68
C GLU A 67 7.75 -10.10 7.28
N LYS A 68 8.08 -11.36 7.55
CA LYS A 68 9.40 -11.77 8.08
C LYS A 68 9.86 -11.00 9.33
N GLY A 69 8.90 -10.53 10.13
CA GLY A 69 9.17 -9.80 11.37
C GLY A 69 9.21 -8.29 11.23
N GLU A 70 9.10 -7.74 10.01
CA GLU A 70 8.97 -6.32 9.74
C GLU A 70 7.49 -5.92 9.57
N VAL A 71 7.14 -4.67 9.91
CA VAL A 71 5.76 -4.19 9.85
C VAL A 71 5.30 -4.05 8.40
N GLY A 72 4.29 -4.81 8.05
CA GLY A 72 3.64 -4.73 6.75
C GLY A 72 2.91 -3.41 6.56
N ARG A 73 2.97 -2.87 5.35
CA ARG A 73 2.35 -1.58 4.99
C ARG A 73 1.84 -1.51 3.56
N PHE A 74 2.15 -2.52 2.74
CA PHE A 74 1.71 -2.60 1.35
C PHE A 74 0.72 -3.75 1.16
N GLY A 75 -0.18 -3.56 0.19
CA GLY A 75 -1.27 -4.49 -0.10
C GLY A 75 -2.50 -4.28 0.78
N TYR A 76 -3.61 -4.90 0.38
CA TYR A 76 -4.89 -4.78 1.09
C TYR A 76 -4.90 -5.39 2.50
N LYS A 77 -4.00 -6.32 2.76
CA LYS A 77 -3.84 -7.02 4.05
C LYS A 77 -2.56 -6.58 4.79
N SER A 78 -1.93 -5.46 4.40
CA SER A 78 -0.60 -5.06 4.91
C SER A 78 0.42 -6.21 4.88
N GLN A 79 0.37 -7.03 3.84
CA GLN A 79 1.13 -8.28 3.77
C GLN A 79 2.60 -8.11 3.40
N ALA A 80 2.97 -6.98 2.79
CA ALA A 80 4.35 -6.70 2.40
C ALA A 80 4.92 -5.53 3.21
N ALA A 81 6.14 -5.69 3.73
CA ALA A 81 6.84 -4.67 4.48
C ALA A 81 7.57 -3.67 3.58
N SER A 82 8.02 -4.11 2.41
CA SER A 82 8.71 -3.27 1.43
C SER A 82 7.92 -3.16 0.11
N LEU A 83 8.14 -2.04 -0.60
CA LEU A 83 7.56 -1.85 -1.93
C LEU A 83 8.18 -2.80 -2.96
N GLU A 84 9.43 -3.19 -2.74
CA GLU A 84 10.12 -4.17 -3.59
C GLU A 84 9.44 -5.54 -3.50
N SER A 85 9.26 -6.06 -2.29
CA SER A 85 8.55 -7.33 -2.05
C SER A 85 7.13 -7.29 -2.62
N PHE A 86 6.40 -6.19 -2.39
CA PHE A 86 5.06 -6.01 -2.93
C PHE A 86 5.04 -6.03 -4.46
N ASN A 87 5.95 -5.33 -5.12
CA ASN A 87 6.03 -5.30 -6.59
C ASN A 87 6.37 -6.68 -7.16
N ARG A 88 7.33 -7.38 -6.56
CA ARG A 88 7.70 -8.75 -6.99
C ARG A 88 6.52 -9.70 -6.85
N GLY A 89 5.87 -9.71 -5.68
CA GLY A 89 4.69 -10.53 -5.46
C GLY A 89 3.56 -10.21 -6.44
N ALA A 90 3.34 -8.94 -6.77
CA ALA A 90 2.35 -8.54 -7.75
C ALA A 90 2.70 -9.02 -9.17
N ILE A 91 3.95 -8.86 -9.59
CA ILE A 91 4.43 -9.30 -10.91
C ILE A 91 4.28 -10.82 -11.04
N PHE A 92 4.74 -11.57 -10.06
CA PHE A 92 4.65 -13.03 -10.10
C PHE A 92 3.19 -13.52 -10.00
N ASN A 93 2.45 -13.11 -8.97
CA ASN A 93 1.11 -13.65 -8.72
C ASN A 93 0.04 -13.19 -9.72
N GLN A 94 0.23 -12.03 -10.39
CA GLN A 94 -0.77 -11.51 -11.33
C GLN A 94 -0.37 -11.73 -12.79
N MET A 95 0.92 -11.87 -13.08
CA MET A 95 1.42 -11.92 -14.45
C MET A 95 2.19 -13.20 -14.74
N GLY A 96 2.58 -13.97 -13.72
CA GLY A 96 3.42 -15.16 -13.85
C GLY A 96 4.88 -14.87 -14.18
N ILE A 97 5.33 -13.63 -14.00
CA ILE A 97 6.68 -13.20 -14.39
C ILE A 97 7.63 -13.40 -13.21
N THR A 98 8.70 -14.14 -13.44
CA THR A 98 9.75 -14.40 -12.44
C THR A 98 10.74 -13.25 -12.33
N SER A 99 11.25 -13.02 -11.13
CA SER A 99 12.23 -11.97 -10.85
C SER A 99 13.12 -12.33 -9.67
N ASP A 100 14.38 -11.92 -9.71
CA ASP A 100 15.29 -12.00 -8.57
C ASP A 100 15.02 -10.85 -7.58
N PRO A 101 15.23 -11.05 -6.26
CA PRO A 101 15.18 -9.95 -5.33
C PRO A 101 16.30 -8.95 -5.60
N LEU A 102 15.99 -7.66 -5.41
CA LEU A 102 16.99 -6.61 -5.50
C LEU A 102 17.83 -6.59 -4.23
N PHE A 103 19.09 -7.02 -4.34
CA PHE A 103 20.04 -6.89 -3.25
C PHE A 103 20.67 -5.50 -3.23
N TYR A 104 20.97 -5.01 -2.04
CA TYR A 104 21.57 -3.69 -1.84
C TYR A 104 22.88 -3.51 -2.63
N GLU A 105 23.74 -4.51 -2.66
CA GLU A 105 25.00 -4.50 -3.44
C GLU A 105 24.78 -4.23 -4.92
N PHE A 106 23.65 -4.68 -5.47
CA PHE A 106 23.29 -4.42 -6.87
C PHE A 106 22.91 -2.94 -7.09
N LEU A 107 22.27 -2.29 -6.12
CA LEU A 107 21.93 -0.88 -6.21
C LEU A 107 23.16 0.03 -6.14
N GLU A 108 24.16 -0.31 -5.32
CA GLU A 108 25.44 0.43 -5.23
C GLU A 108 26.34 0.23 -6.46
N LEU A 109 26.46 -0.98 -6.97
CA LEU A 109 27.33 -1.30 -8.09
C LEU A 109 26.95 -0.58 -9.40
N GLN A 110 25.68 -0.24 -9.57
CA GLN A 110 25.21 0.51 -10.73
C GLN A 110 25.58 2.01 -10.64
N ASP A 111 25.66 2.58 -9.45
CA ASP A 111 26.05 3.97 -9.28
C ASP A 111 27.57 4.15 -9.49
N SER A 112 28.38 3.18 -9.12
CA SER A 112 29.83 3.18 -9.35
C SER A 112 30.23 2.93 -10.83
N GLY A 113 29.34 2.38 -11.67
CA GLY A 113 29.57 2.09 -13.09
C GLY A 113 29.24 3.25 -14.03
N ARG A 114 28.46 4.24 -13.61
CA ARG A 114 28.17 5.45 -14.36
C ARG A 114 29.27 6.50 -14.18
N GLN A 115 30.44 6.24 -14.76
CA GLN A 115 31.39 7.30 -15.06
C GLN A 115 30.90 8.10 -16.28
N ASP A 116 29.76 8.75 -16.16
CA ASP A 116 29.43 9.80 -17.13
C ASP A 116 30.15 11.07 -16.70
N LYS A 117 31.14 11.46 -17.49
CA LYS A 117 31.92 12.69 -17.34
C LYS A 117 31.11 13.94 -17.76
N GLY A 118 29.83 13.97 -17.49
CA GLY A 118 28.95 15.10 -17.69
C GLY A 118 28.81 15.91 -16.41
N GLN A 119 29.23 17.14 -16.46
CA GLN A 119 29.19 18.15 -15.40
C GLN A 119 27.89 18.12 -14.59
N HIS A 120 27.86 17.42 -13.48
CA HIS A 120 26.83 17.60 -12.47
C HIS A 120 27.11 18.91 -11.75
N LYS A 121 26.25 19.89 -12.00
CA LYS A 121 26.19 21.14 -11.23
C LYS A 121 26.01 20.77 -9.76
N VAL A 122 26.97 21.12 -8.95
CA VAL A 122 26.98 20.91 -7.50
C VAL A 122 25.70 21.55 -6.93
N ILE A 123 24.72 20.73 -6.59
CA ILE A 123 23.58 21.12 -5.77
C ILE A 123 24.07 21.10 -4.33
N ASN A 124 23.74 22.11 -3.55
CA ASN A 124 24.25 22.39 -2.20
C ASN A 124 24.32 21.12 -1.32
N GLN A 125 25.55 20.74 -0.97
CA GLN A 125 25.94 19.45 -0.39
C GLN A 125 25.40 19.12 1.03
N SER A 126 24.64 19.97 1.69
CA SER A 126 24.32 19.73 3.10
C SER A 126 23.01 18.98 3.38
N ASN A 127 22.00 19.12 2.51
CA ASN A 127 20.71 18.49 2.73
C ASN A 127 20.47 17.26 1.85
N ASP A 128 21.00 17.28 0.63
CA ASP A 128 20.79 16.17 -0.31
C ASP A 128 21.64 14.96 0.06
N GLN A 129 22.87 15.18 0.55
CA GLN A 129 23.72 14.09 1.02
C GLN A 129 23.13 13.41 2.27
N LEU A 130 22.57 14.19 3.21
CA LEU A 130 21.86 13.65 4.37
C LEU A 130 20.59 12.87 3.96
N PHE A 131 19.91 13.27 2.90
CA PHE A 131 18.79 12.53 2.36
C PHE A 131 19.25 11.19 1.77
N PHE A 132 20.31 11.17 0.96
CA PHE A 132 20.84 9.94 0.37
C PHE A 132 21.52 9.05 1.40
N ASP A 133 22.20 9.58 2.39
CA ASP A 133 22.81 8.80 3.47
C ASP A 133 21.74 8.17 4.39
N ASN A 134 20.68 8.91 4.69
CA ASN A 134 19.52 8.37 5.41
C ASN A 134 18.71 7.38 4.54
N TRP A 135 18.57 7.64 3.25
CA TRP A 135 17.95 6.74 2.30
C TRP A 135 18.73 5.43 2.21
N ASN A 136 20.04 5.49 2.03
CA ASN A 136 20.90 4.31 1.97
C ASN A 136 20.92 3.56 3.31
N GLY A 137 20.96 4.26 4.44
CA GLY A 137 20.88 3.67 5.78
C GLY A 137 19.52 3.00 6.02
N TRP A 138 18.45 3.59 5.53
CA TRP A 138 17.10 3.05 5.64
C TRP A 138 16.86 1.86 4.69
N ILE A 139 17.27 1.96 3.42
CA ILE A 139 17.30 0.82 2.48
C ILE A 139 18.11 -0.33 3.07
N ASN A 140 19.25 -0.05 3.70
CA ASN A 140 20.08 -1.08 4.35
C ASN A 140 19.39 -1.75 5.52
N SER A 141 18.68 -1.02 6.35
CA SER A 141 17.94 -1.61 7.49
C SER A 141 16.73 -2.41 7.02
N ALA A 142 16.05 -1.97 5.96
CA ALA A 142 14.91 -2.67 5.38
C ALA A 142 15.31 -3.93 4.58
N HIS A 143 16.54 -3.99 4.06
CA HIS A 143 17.01 -5.09 3.21
C HIS A 143 17.95 -6.08 3.89
N ALA A 144 18.45 -5.78 5.10
CA ALA A 144 19.35 -6.68 5.83
C ALA A 144 18.70 -8.03 6.21
N GLN A 145 17.40 -8.20 5.99
CA GLN A 145 16.66 -9.41 6.31
C GLN A 145 15.93 -10.05 5.12
N VAL A 146 16.26 -9.71 3.88
CA VAL A 146 15.72 -10.40 2.71
C VAL A 146 16.35 -11.79 2.60
N ALA A 147 16.12 -12.61 3.59
CA ALA A 147 16.47 -14.02 3.57
C ALA A 147 15.17 -14.83 3.56
N ALA A 148 14.86 -15.37 2.46
CA ALA A 148 13.83 -16.28 2.06
C ALA A 148 12.81 -15.62 1.11
N LEU A 149 12.95 -15.98 -0.10
CA LEU A 149 12.11 -15.61 -1.22
C LEU A 149 10.82 -16.39 -1.09
N ASP A 150 9.70 -15.74 -0.96
CA ASP A 150 8.40 -16.41 -0.99
C ASP A 150 7.93 -16.56 -2.43
N GLU A 151 8.38 -15.68 -3.33
CA GLU A 151 8.11 -15.81 -4.77
C GLU A 151 9.21 -16.60 -5.48
N PRO A 152 8.85 -17.54 -6.34
CA PRO A 152 9.80 -18.26 -7.16
C PRO A 152 10.63 -17.31 -8.03
N THR A 153 11.92 -17.62 -8.16
CA THR A 153 12.81 -16.97 -9.13
C THR A 153 12.90 -17.77 -10.43
N VAL A 154 12.29 -18.94 -10.44
CA VAL A 154 12.23 -19.88 -11.56
C VAL A 154 10.86 -20.51 -11.59
N ASP A 155 10.26 -20.69 -12.75
CA ASP A 155 9.03 -21.45 -12.94
C ASP A 155 9.21 -22.53 -14.02
N ASP A 156 8.11 -23.17 -14.44
CA ASP A 156 8.13 -24.30 -15.38
C ASP A 156 7.59 -23.90 -16.77
N ASP A 157 7.47 -22.62 -17.04
CA ASP A 157 7.13 -22.17 -18.39
C ASP A 157 8.33 -22.33 -19.34
N ALA A 158 8.28 -21.91 -20.55
CA ALA A 158 9.39 -22.07 -21.49
C ALA A 158 10.28 -20.81 -21.61
N ALA A 159 10.04 -19.81 -20.79
CA ALA A 159 10.83 -18.57 -20.75
C ALA A 159 12.16 -18.78 -20.00
N LEU A 160 13.08 -17.85 -20.17
CA LEU A 160 14.34 -17.86 -19.43
C LEU A 160 14.17 -17.10 -18.12
N ASP A 161 14.44 -17.75 -17.02
CA ASP A 161 14.40 -17.17 -15.69
C ASP A 161 15.72 -16.48 -15.27
N PRO A 162 15.63 -15.37 -14.51
CA PRO A 162 14.41 -14.58 -14.28
C PRO A 162 14.00 -13.82 -15.54
N GLU A 163 12.68 -13.72 -15.79
CA GLU A 163 12.13 -13.07 -16.99
C GLU A 163 12.30 -11.55 -16.97
N ILE A 164 12.25 -10.94 -15.79
CA ILE A 164 12.51 -9.51 -15.62
C ILE A 164 13.93 -9.28 -15.08
N THR A 165 14.68 -8.39 -15.71
CA THR A 165 16.04 -8.10 -15.27
C THR A 165 16.05 -7.27 -13.98
N ASN A 166 17.12 -7.37 -13.18
CA ASN A 166 17.31 -6.54 -12.00
C ASN A 166 17.30 -5.03 -12.31
N VAL A 167 17.69 -4.65 -13.52
CA VAL A 167 17.63 -3.25 -13.98
C VAL A 167 16.20 -2.80 -14.15
N ASP A 168 15.39 -3.59 -14.86
CA ASP A 168 13.98 -3.26 -15.12
C ASP A 168 13.18 -3.27 -13.82
N GLN A 169 13.44 -4.23 -12.93
CA GLN A 169 12.80 -4.32 -11.62
C GLN A 169 13.15 -3.11 -10.73
N ARG A 170 14.42 -2.69 -10.74
CA ARG A 170 14.84 -1.47 -10.03
C ARG A 170 14.16 -0.24 -10.61
N ASP A 171 14.08 -0.12 -11.93
CA ASP A 171 13.44 1.01 -12.58
C ASP A 171 11.93 1.04 -12.27
N LEU A 172 11.29 -0.12 -12.18
CA LEU A 172 9.91 -0.24 -11.70
C LEU A 172 9.77 0.19 -10.23
N LEU A 173 10.69 -0.24 -9.37
CA LEU A 173 10.70 0.16 -7.96
C LEU A 173 10.87 1.68 -7.82
N VAL A 174 11.83 2.27 -8.53
CA VAL A 174 12.04 3.72 -8.55
C VAL A 174 10.80 4.45 -9.05
N PHE A 175 10.22 4.00 -10.15
CA PHE A 175 8.97 4.56 -10.68
C PHE A 175 7.85 4.51 -9.64
N SER A 176 7.60 3.35 -9.05
CA SER A 176 6.54 3.14 -8.05
C SER A 176 6.76 3.99 -6.79
N THR A 177 8.03 4.20 -6.39
CA THR A 177 8.39 5.01 -5.23
C THR A 177 8.08 6.48 -5.43
N TYR A 178 8.29 7.01 -6.64
CA TYR A 178 8.21 8.44 -6.93
C TYR A 178 6.94 8.88 -7.65
N ILE A 179 5.95 8.01 -7.81
CA ILE A 179 4.63 8.43 -8.28
C ILE A 179 4.03 9.40 -7.28
N GLY A 180 3.83 10.64 -7.72
CA GLY A 180 3.36 11.74 -6.87
C GLY A 180 1.94 11.54 -6.36
N VAL A 181 1.63 12.18 -5.25
CA VAL A 181 0.27 12.25 -4.68
C VAL A 181 -0.52 13.36 -5.38
N PRO A 182 -1.79 13.13 -5.75
CA PRO A 182 -2.66 14.22 -6.19
C PRO A 182 -2.82 15.26 -5.09
N THR A 183 -2.51 16.52 -5.41
CA THR A 183 -2.66 17.61 -4.45
C THR A 183 -4.07 18.21 -4.53
N PRO A 184 -4.68 18.61 -3.40
CA PRO A 184 -5.92 19.34 -3.40
C PRO A 184 -5.77 20.67 -4.16
N THR A 185 -6.84 21.14 -4.81
CA THR A 185 -6.80 22.46 -5.41
C THR A 185 -6.85 23.55 -4.35
N PRO A 186 -6.21 24.72 -4.56
CA PRO A 186 -6.27 25.81 -3.60
C PRO A 186 -7.70 26.29 -3.28
N GLU A 187 -8.63 26.15 -4.24
CA GLU A 187 -10.05 26.45 -4.03
C GLU A 187 -10.70 25.44 -3.08
N SER A 188 -10.43 24.13 -3.27
CA SER A 188 -10.99 23.07 -2.42
C SER A 188 -10.51 23.21 -0.97
N GLU A 189 -9.24 23.49 -0.74
CA GLU A 189 -8.68 23.67 0.60
C GLU A 189 -9.28 24.86 1.35
N ARG A 190 -9.67 25.93 0.65
CA ARG A 190 -10.23 27.15 1.23
C ARG A 190 -11.72 27.15 1.34
N SER A 191 -12.41 26.22 0.71
CA SER A 191 -13.87 26.18 0.72
C SER A 191 -14.43 25.95 2.12
N LEU A 192 -15.56 26.59 2.44
CA LEU A 192 -16.26 26.34 3.69
C LEU A 192 -16.74 24.88 3.78
N SER A 193 -17.21 24.34 2.67
CA SER A 193 -17.66 22.95 2.59
C SER A 193 -16.55 21.97 2.94
N SER A 194 -15.32 22.19 2.42
CA SER A 194 -14.19 21.33 2.72
C SER A 194 -13.80 21.39 4.21
N LYS A 195 -13.80 22.59 4.79
CA LYS A 195 -13.53 22.75 6.23
C LYS A 195 -14.59 22.10 7.12
N GLN A 196 -15.85 22.25 6.76
CA GLN A 196 -16.95 21.57 7.45
C GLN A 196 -16.85 20.05 7.30
N GLY A 197 -16.56 19.56 6.10
CA GLY A 197 -16.34 18.15 5.84
C GLY A 197 -15.17 17.57 6.66
N SER A 198 -14.06 18.30 6.78
CA SER A 198 -12.95 17.88 7.63
C SER A 198 -13.35 17.80 9.11
N GLN A 199 -14.15 18.75 9.60
CA GLN A 199 -14.64 18.69 10.98
C GLN A 199 -15.61 17.52 11.18
N THR A 200 -16.56 17.33 10.26
CA THR A 200 -17.49 16.20 10.29
C THR A 200 -16.74 14.87 10.29
N PHE A 201 -15.71 14.72 9.46
CA PHE A 201 -14.86 13.53 9.39
C PHE A 201 -14.24 13.17 10.75
N LEU A 202 -13.83 14.17 11.51
CA LEU A 202 -13.32 13.98 12.88
C LEU A 202 -14.45 13.63 13.84
N ASP A 203 -15.56 14.37 13.79
CA ASP A 203 -16.66 14.29 14.75
C ASP A 203 -17.40 12.94 14.70
N ILE A 204 -17.50 12.32 13.50
CA ILE A 204 -18.16 11.02 13.33
C ILE A 204 -17.20 9.82 13.47
N GLY A 205 -15.94 10.05 13.83
CA GLY A 205 -14.98 8.98 14.16
C GLY A 205 -14.19 8.38 13.00
N CYS A 206 -14.35 8.84 11.75
CA CYS A 206 -13.58 8.32 10.62
C CYS A 206 -12.06 8.40 10.84
N ALA A 207 -11.61 9.40 11.61
CA ALA A 207 -10.20 9.62 11.92
C ALA A 207 -9.62 8.60 12.92
N GLY A 208 -10.41 7.71 13.49
CA GLY A 208 -9.91 6.60 14.31
C GLY A 208 -9.00 5.66 13.51
N CYS A 209 -9.45 5.28 12.30
CA CYS A 209 -8.65 4.48 11.36
C CYS A 209 -7.96 5.37 10.32
N HIS A 210 -8.69 6.31 9.72
CA HIS A 210 -8.16 7.23 8.72
C HIS A 210 -7.45 8.42 9.35
N ILE A 211 -6.35 8.17 10.07
CA ILE A 211 -5.54 9.20 10.74
C ILE A 211 -5.11 10.25 9.71
N PRO A 212 -5.41 11.55 9.91
CA PRO A 212 -5.17 12.57 8.88
C PRO A 212 -3.73 12.65 8.39
N SER A 213 -2.77 12.38 9.26
CA SER A 213 -1.35 12.43 8.89
C SER A 213 -0.51 11.51 9.74
N LEU A 214 0.39 10.78 9.11
CA LEU A 214 1.42 9.98 9.78
C LEU A 214 2.77 10.70 9.71
N PRO A 215 3.58 10.66 10.78
CA PRO A 215 4.96 11.13 10.74
C PRO A 215 5.80 10.23 9.82
N SER A 216 6.79 10.82 9.17
CA SER A 216 7.76 10.10 8.37
C SER A 216 9.12 10.80 8.44
N VAL A 217 10.17 10.15 7.96
CA VAL A 217 11.53 10.75 7.90
C VAL A 217 11.62 11.94 6.93
N ILE A 218 10.64 12.10 6.04
CA ILE A 218 10.57 13.23 5.09
C ILE A 218 9.52 14.28 5.49
N GLY A 219 8.92 14.16 6.66
CA GLY A 219 7.89 15.06 7.17
C GLY A 219 6.54 14.36 7.36
N ALA A 220 5.51 15.12 7.73
CA ALA A 220 4.18 14.60 7.92
C ALA A 220 3.52 14.24 6.58
N LEU A 221 3.02 13.02 6.45
CA LEU A 221 2.34 12.51 5.25
C LEU A 221 0.81 12.56 5.46
N PRO A 222 0.09 13.43 4.75
CA PRO A 222 -1.36 13.58 4.90
C PRO A 222 -2.11 12.48 4.13
N ALA A 223 -1.89 11.22 4.52
CA ALA A 223 -2.39 10.06 3.80
C ALA A 223 -3.80 9.62 4.23
N TYR A 224 -4.28 10.06 5.38
CA TYR A 224 -5.55 9.60 5.95
C TYR A 224 -5.60 8.08 6.06
N THR A 225 -4.63 7.52 6.75
CA THR A 225 -4.49 6.10 7.06
C THR A 225 -3.57 5.92 8.26
N ASP A 226 -3.78 4.88 9.02
CA ASP A 226 -2.86 4.38 10.06
C ASP A 226 -1.99 3.22 9.56
N LEU A 227 -2.28 2.67 8.36
CA LEU A 227 -1.66 1.48 7.75
C LEU A 227 -1.94 0.17 8.51
N LEU A 228 -2.84 0.19 9.48
CA LEU A 228 -3.21 -0.98 10.29
C LEU A 228 -4.36 -1.76 9.64
N LEU A 229 -4.55 -2.97 10.14
CA LEU A 229 -5.68 -3.84 9.82
C LEU A 229 -6.83 -3.56 10.77
N HIS A 230 -8.03 -3.46 10.20
CA HIS A 230 -9.28 -3.34 10.94
C HIS A 230 -10.28 -4.36 10.45
N ASP A 231 -11.09 -4.89 11.37
CA ASP A 231 -12.18 -5.78 11.03
C ASP A 231 -13.35 -4.98 10.42
N MET A 232 -13.58 -5.21 9.13
CA MET A 232 -14.62 -4.53 8.35
C MET A 232 -15.94 -5.31 8.33
N GLY A 233 -16.06 -6.34 9.17
CA GLY A 233 -17.25 -7.16 9.29
C GLY A 233 -17.41 -8.24 8.22
N ALA A 234 -18.36 -9.14 8.48
CA ALA A 234 -18.56 -10.32 7.65
C ALA A 234 -18.97 -10.03 6.20
N GLU A 235 -19.62 -8.89 5.95
CA GLU A 235 -20.07 -8.53 4.60
C GLU A 235 -18.93 -8.12 3.65
N LEU A 236 -17.82 -7.66 4.22
CA LEU A 236 -16.60 -7.33 3.49
C LEU A 236 -15.55 -8.46 3.56
N ALA A 237 -15.79 -9.53 4.32
CA ALA A 237 -14.88 -10.67 4.38
C ALA A 237 -14.66 -11.29 2.99
N ASP A 238 -13.40 -11.55 2.63
CA ASP A 238 -13.01 -12.07 1.32
C ASP A 238 -12.65 -13.57 1.32
N GLY A 239 -12.72 -14.22 2.49
CA GLY A 239 -12.39 -15.64 2.67
C GLY A 239 -10.88 -15.93 2.61
N ILE A 240 -10.02 -14.90 2.65
CA ILE A 240 -8.57 -15.07 2.52
C ILE A 240 -7.86 -14.52 3.76
N THR A 241 -7.05 -15.37 4.39
CA THR A 241 -6.11 -14.97 5.44
C THR A 241 -4.71 -14.79 4.86
N VAL A 242 -3.99 -13.74 5.29
CA VAL A 242 -2.62 -13.47 4.84
C VAL A 242 -1.77 -13.01 6.03
N GLY A 243 -0.77 -13.80 6.40
CA GLY A 243 -0.01 -13.54 7.62
C GLY A 243 -0.93 -13.57 8.84
N PHE A 244 -1.01 -12.48 9.58
CA PHE A 244 -1.92 -12.36 10.73
C PHE A 244 -3.28 -11.75 10.37
N ALA A 245 -3.46 -11.26 9.14
CA ALA A 245 -4.72 -10.67 8.69
C ALA A 245 -5.79 -11.74 8.47
N GLN A 246 -6.94 -11.57 9.10
CA GLN A 246 -8.10 -12.43 8.94
C GLN A 246 -8.92 -12.08 7.68
N GLU A 247 -9.92 -12.89 7.37
CA GLU A 247 -10.77 -12.75 6.19
C GLU A 247 -11.47 -11.40 6.10
N SER A 248 -11.96 -10.87 7.23
CA SER A 248 -12.68 -9.60 7.33
C SER A 248 -11.76 -8.38 7.55
N GLU A 249 -10.46 -8.61 7.78
CA GLU A 249 -9.55 -7.52 8.07
C GLU A 249 -8.87 -6.96 6.84
N PHE A 250 -8.85 -5.63 6.76
CA PHE A 250 -8.23 -4.90 5.67
C PHE A 250 -7.42 -3.72 6.21
N ARG A 251 -6.31 -3.45 5.53
CA ARG A 251 -5.53 -2.25 5.79
C ARG A 251 -6.34 -1.01 5.48
N THR A 252 -6.32 -0.02 6.38
CA THR A 252 -6.86 1.31 6.10
C THR A 252 -6.26 1.88 4.84
N GLN A 253 -7.08 2.11 3.82
CA GLN A 253 -6.61 2.69 2.56
C GLN A 253 -6.39 4.19 2.69
N PRO A 254 -5.33 4.74 2.05
CA PRO A 254 -5.12 6.18 2.02
C PRO A 254 -6.25 6.86 1.26
N LEU A 255 -6.67 8.05 1.72
CA LEU A 255 -7.76 8.78 1.08
C LEU A 255 -7.29 9.89 0.14
N TRP A 256 -5.98 10.11 -0.01
CA TRP A 256 -5.50 11.08 -1.01
C TRP A 256 -5.94 10.68 -2.42
N GLY A 257 -6.51 11.63 -3.16
CA GLY A 257 -7.00 11.40 -4.52
C GLY A 257 -8.21 10.46 -4.62
N VAL A 258 -8.81 10.02 -3.50
CA VAL A 258 -9.88 9.02 -3.47
C VAL A 258 -11.07 9.38 -4.36
N GLY A 259 -11.42 10.64 -4.50
CA GLY A 259 -12.52 11.09 -5.36
C GLY A 259 -12.33 10.87 -6.87
N LEU A 260 -11.14 10.45 -7.31
CA LEU A 260 -10.77 10.31 -8.72
C LEU A 260 -10.74 8.85 -9.19
N HIS A 261 -10.92 7.86 -8.31
CA HIS A 261 -10.63 6.46 -8.59
C HIS A 261 -11.74 5.48 -8.18
N PRO A 262 -12.98 5.66 -8.70
CA PRO A 262 -13.96 4.59 -8.59
C PRO A 262 -13.57 3.38 -9.47
N PRO A 263 -14.02 2.15 -9.17
CA PRO A 263 -14.86 1.79 -8.03
C PRO A 263 -14.04 1.64 -6.74
N TYR A 264 -14.72 1.61 -5.60
CA TYR A 264 -14.15 1.61 -4.25
C TYR A 264 -14.24 0.24 -3.58
N LEU A 265 -13.60 0.12 -2.42
CA LEU A 265 -13.39 -1.09 -1.64
C LEU A 265 -12.44 -2.08 -2.31
N HIS A 266 -12.00 -3.08 -1.53
CA HIS A 266 -10.99 -4.05 -1.97
C HIS A 266 -11.41 -4.88 -3.19
N ASP A 267 -12.70 -5.02 -3.43
CA ASP A 267 -13.28 -5.81 -4.54
C ASP A 267 -14.00 -4.96 -5.60
N GLY A 268 -14.03 -3.64 -5.41
CA GLY A 268 -14.65 -2.71 -6.36
C GLY A 268 -16.18 -2.77 -6.38
N ARG A 269 -16.83 -3.17 -5.28
CA ARG A 269 -18.30 -3.29 -5.23
C ARG A 269 -19.03 -1.97 -5.10
N ALA A 270 -18.39 -0.90 -4.67
CA ALA A 270 -18.97 0.41 -4.48
C ALA A 270 -18.60 1.35 -5.64
N ASP A 271 -19.58 1.90 -6.33
CA ASP A 271 -19.39 2.82 -7.46
C ASP A 271 -19.20 4.26 -7.00
N THR A 272 -19.63 4.58 -5.77
CA THR A 272 -19.55 5.92 -5.18
C THR A 272 -18.92 5.88 -3.79
N LEU A 273 -18.36 7.02 -3.35
CA LEU A 273 -17.86 7.16 -1.99
C LEU A 273 -18.96 6.94 -0.92
N ARG A 274 -20.20 7.36 -1.22
CA ARG A 274 -21.34 7.13 -0.33
C ARG A 274 -21.57 5.63 -0.13
N GLU A 275 -21.64 4.86 -1.22
CA GLU A 275 -21.78 3.41 -1.13
C GLU A 275 -20.60 2.76 -0.39
N ALA A 276 -19.38 3.25 -0.64
CA ALA A 276 -18.22 2.75 0.09
C ALA A 276 -18.36 2.98 1.60
N ILE A 277 -18.82 4.16 2.03
CA ILE A 277 -19.06 4.45 3.44
C ILE A 277 -20.18 3.55 3.98
N GLU A 278 -21.28 3.40 3.28
CA GLU A 278 -22.43 2.55 3.69
C GLU A 278 -22.05 1.05 3.83
N TRP A 279 -20.95 0.61 3.18
CA TRP A 279 -20.40 -0.73 3.34
C TRP A 279 -19.45 -0.90 4.53
N HIS A 280 -19.05 0.18 5.19
CA HIS A 280 -18.18 0.11 6.37
C HIS A 280 -18.94 -0.54 7.53
N GLY A 281 -18.54 -1.75 7.89
CA GLY A 281 -19.07 -2.51 9.02
C GLY A 281 -17.99 -2.82 10.07
N GLY A 282 -18.24 -3.80 10.94
CA GLY A 282 -17.30 -4.18 11.96
C GLY A 282 -16.90 -3.01 12.87
N GLU A 283 -15.61 -2.74 12.98
CA GLU A 283 -15.08 -1.63 13.80
C GLU A 283 -15.53 -0.25 13.31
N ALA A 284 -15.82 -0.08 12.02
CA ALA A 284 -16.24 1.17 11.45
C ALA A 284 -17.76 1.45 11.57
N GLN A 285 -18.56 0.51 12.08
CA GLN A 285 -20.03 0.61 12.12
C GLN A 285 -20.51 1.87 12.85
N ASN A 286 -19.89 2.22 13.96
CA ASN A 286 -20.28 3.41 14.75
C ASN A 286 -20.05 4.74 14.00
N SER A 287 -19.20 4.76 12.99
CA SER A 287 -18.94 5.96 12.17
C SER A 287 -19.91 6.10 10.99
N VAL A 288 -20.70 5.07 10.72
CA VAL A 288 -21.68 5.02 9.61
C VAL A 288 -23.10 5.32 10.11
N ASP A 289 -23.46 4.89 11.31
CA ASP A 289 -24.76 5.08 11.96
C ASP A 289 -24.95 6.52 12.47
#